data_fd99d2d07c8a73ce8afe15e61619c916
#
_entry.id   fd99d2d07c8a73ce8afe15e61619c916
#
_cell.length_a   1.000
_cell.length_b   1.000
_cell.length_c   1.000
_cell.angle_alpha   90.00
_cell.angle_beta   90.00
_cell.angle_gamma   90.00
#
_symmetry.space_group_name_H-M   'P 1'
#
loop_
_entity.id
_entity.type
_entity.pdbx_description
1 polymer ?
#
loop_
_entity_poly.entity_id
_entity_poly.type
_entity_poly.pdbx_seq_one_letter_code
_entity_poly.pdbx_strand_id
1 'polypeptide(L)'
;MTRHEDLVCSVEAGADAVGFVFHPSSKRFVTAEHAAQLVKNLPAFVSSVALFVNPETQFVQTVIETMRPTLLQFHGEESPGFCDSFSTPYIKAFRVGAPGMDSAQGLTESCRQFSEASAWLFDSYTPVYGGSGHTFDHALLSGLLALDPAQRAPLILSGGLNAQTLVEPVRLMRPWAVDVSSGVESEPGIKSSKRIAEFVAAVKKADA
;
A
#
# COMPACT_ATOMS: atom_id res chain seq x y z
N MET A 1 4.98 -7.77 -5.62
CA MET A 1 5.28 -9.20 -5.93
C MET A 1 6.33 -9.28 -7.01
N THR A 2 7.26 -10.25 -6.90
CA THR A 2 8.33 -10.43 -7.90
C THR A 2 8.33 -11.86 -8.48
N ARG A 3 7.66 -12.81 -7.82
CA ARG A 3 7.66 -14.22 -8.19
C ARG A 3 6.24 -14.79 -8.23
N HIS A 4 6.03 -15.80 -9.07
CA HIS A 4 4.74 -16.47 -9.23
C HIS A 4 4.32 -17.22 -7.94
N GLU A 5 5.27 -17.92 -7.29
CA GLU A 5 4.98 -18.64 -6.04
C GLU A 5 4.50 -17.72 -4.91
N ASP A 6 5.09 -16.50 -4.82
CA ASP A 6 4.69 -15.51 -3.81
C ASP A 6 3.27 -14.99 -4.06
N LEU A 7 2.91 -14.83 -5.34
CA LEU A 7 1.57 -14.45 -5.74
C LEU A 7 0.55 -15.52 -5.38
N VAL A 8 0.83 -16.79 -5.74
CA VAL A 8 -0.06 -17.93 -5.44
C VAL A 8 -0.28 -18.06 -3.94
N CYS A 9 0.80 -18.07 -3.13
CA CYS A 9 0.70 -18.14 -1.68
C CYS A 9 -0.13 -17.00 -1.07
N SER A 10 -0.02 -15.79 -1.61
CA SER A 10 -0.77 -14.64 -1.10
C SER A 10 -2.27 -14.78 -1.38
N VAL A 11 -2.62 -15.20 -2.59
CA VAL A 11 -4.01 -15.43 -3.00
C VAL A 11 -4.64 -16.56 -2.19
N GLU A 12 -3.94 -17.69 -2.05
CA GLU A 12 -4.41 -18.85 -1.28
C GLU A 12 -4.60 -18.54 0.21
N ALA A 13 -3.76 -17.65 0.76
CA ALA A 13 -3.92 -17.19 2.13
C ALA A 13 -5.14 -16.26 2.33
N GLY A 14 -5.66 -15.67 1.24
CA GLY A 14 -6.82 -14.79 1.23
C GLY A 14 -6.47 -13.30 1.16
N ALA A 15 -5.41 -12.93 0.44
CA ALA A 15 -5.15 -11.53 0.12
C ALA A 15 -6.14 -11.02 -0.92
N ASP A 16 -6.74 -9.85 -0.67
CA ASP A 16 -7.70 -9.19 -1.56
C ASP A 16 -6.99 -8.38 -2.67
N ALA A 17 -5.71 -8.05 -2.47
CA ALA A 17 -4.90 -7.31 -3.43
C ALA A 17 -3.43 -7.73 -3.37
N VAL A 18 -2.73 -7.59 -4.49
CA VAL A 18 -1.28 -7.81 -4.61
C VAL A 18 -0.61 -6.63 -5.31
N GLY A 19 0.49 -6.14 -4.72
CA GLY A 19 1.24 -4.99 -5.20
C GLY A 19 2.48 -5.36 -6.02
N PHE A 20 2.75 -4.57 -7.06
CA PHE A 20 3.92 -4.65 -7.95
C PHE A 20 4.65 -3.31 -7.91
N VAL A 21 5.95 -3.31 -7.62
CA VAL A 21 6.72 -2.09 -7.39
C VAL A 21 7.47 -1.68 -8.65
N PHE A 22 7.16 -0.50 -9.17
CA PHE A 22 7.77 0.11 -10.35
C PHE A 22 8.75 1.24 -9.99
N HIS A 23 9.51 1.06 -8.91
CA HIS A 23 10.58 1.97 -8.50
C HIS A 23 11.93 1.26 -8.66
N PRO A 24 12.79 1.70 -9.63
CA PRO A 24 14.00 0.96 -10.02
C PRO A 24 14.98 0.70 -8.87
N SER A 25 15.07 1.60 -7.88
CA SER A 25 15.95 1.42 -6.71
C SER A 25 15.41 0.42 -5.69
N SER A 26 14.19 -0.06 -5.85
CA SER A 26 13.59 -1.03 -4.93
C SER A 26 14.11 -2.45 -5.19
N LYS A 27 14.41 -3.19 -4.12
CA LYS A 27 14.69 -4.63 -4.21
C LYS A 27 13.47 -5.46 -4.65
N ARG A 28 12.28 -4.82 -4.73
CA ARG A 28 11.01 -5.40 -5.16
C ARG A 28 10.60 -4.95 -6.56
N PHE A 29 11.51 -4.29 -7.27
CA PHE A 29 11.25 -3.80 -8.63
C PHE A 29 10.89 -4.93 -9.58
N VAL A 30 9.90 -4.67 -10.43
CA VAL A 30 9.52 -5.52 -11.57
C VAL A 30 9.33 -4.67 -12.83
N THR A 31 9.53 -5.27 -14.01
CA THR A 31 9.17 -4.62 -15.27
C THR A 31 7.67 -4.75 -15.54
N ALA A 32 7.14 -3.89 -16.42
CA ALA A 32 5.71 -3.93 -16.80
C ALA A 32 5.33 -5.28 -17.43
N GLU A 33 6.21 -5.84 -18.27
CA GLU A 33 6.01 -7.12 -18.93
C GLU A 33 5.97 -8.28 -17.93
N HIS A 34 6.90 -8.30 -16.97
CA HIS A 34 6.94 -9.32 -15.94
C HIS A 34 5.70 -9.26 -15.04
N ALA A 35 5.32 -8.06 -14.59
CA ALA A 35 4.09 -7.85 -13.83
C ALA A 35 2.85 -8.30 -14.61
N ALA A 36 2.75 -7.96 -15.91
CA ALA A 36 1.66 -8.38 -16.77
C ALA A 36 1.54 -9.91 -16.89
N GLN A 37 2.67 -10.65 -16.90
CA GLN A 37 2.64 -12.11 -16.87
C GLN A 37 2.10 -12.65 -15.55
N LEU A 38 2.49 -12.05 -14.43
CA LEU A 38 2.00 -12.46 -13.10
C LEU A 38 0.52 -12.17 -12.92
N VAL A 39 0.05 -11.01 -13.35
CA VAL A 39 -1.36 -10.58 -13.23
C VAL A 39 -2.32 -11.50 -13.97
N LYS A 40 -1.91 -12.11 -15.10
CA LYS A 40 -2.74 -13.09 -15.84
C LYS A 40 -3.17 -14.29 -15.00
N ASN A 41 -2.46 -14.58 -13.92
CA ASN A 41 -2.74 -15.71 -13.02
C ASN A 41 -3.57 -15.30 -11.79
N LEU A 42 -3.98 -14.03 -11.69
CA LEU A 42 -4.84 -13.59 -10.59
C LEU A 42 -6.27 -14.08 -10.80
N PRO A 43 -6.89 -14.68 -9.78
CA PRO A 43 -8.31 -15.02 -9.85
C PRO A 43 -9.18 -13.76 -9.81
N ALA A 44 -10.44 -13.90 -10.21
CA ALA A 44 -11.42 -12.85 -10.05
C ALA A 44 -11.51 -12.40 -8.58
N PHE A 45 -11.78 -11.09 -8.37
CA PHE A 45 -11.88 -10.44 -7.05
C PHE A 45 -10.55 -10.23 -6.30
N VAL A 46 -9.40 -10.56 -6.90
CA VAL A 46 -8.09 -10.14 -6.38
C VAL A 46 -7.56 -8.99 -7.22
N SER A 47 -7.36 -7.85 -6.58
CA SER A 47 -6.89 -6.62 -7.25
C SER A 47 -5.38 -6.63 -7.48
N SER A 48 -4.97 -6.09 -8.64
CA SER A 48 -3.55 -5.81 -8.93
C SER A 48 -3.25 -4.33 -8.74
N VAL A 49 -2.23 -4.01 -7.94
CA VAL A 49 -1.84 -2.63 -7.61
C VAL A 49 -0.45 -2.33 -8.19
N ALA A 50 -0.35 -1.26 -9.01
CA ALA A 50 0.91 -0.77 -9.55
C ALA A 50 1.44 0.36 -8.68
N LEU A 51 2.55 0.14 -7.95
CA LEU A 51 3.14 1.09 -7.02
C LEU A 51 4.28 1.87 -7.67
N PHE A 52 4.21 3.20 -7.55
CA PHE A 52 5.18 4.16 -8.08
C PHE A 52 5.73 5.07 -6.97
N VAL A 53 6.92 5.61 -7.20
CA VAL A 53 7.56 6.65 -6.39
C VAL A 53 8.13 7.71 -7.32
N ASN A 54 7.51 8.89 -7.38
CA ASN A 54 7.88 10.01 -8.22
C ASN A 54 8.14 9.62 -9.69
N PRO A 55 7.20 8.92 -10.36
CA PRO A 55 7.40 8.46 -11.72
C PRO A 55 7.18 9.59 -12.74
N GLU A 56 7.71 9.41 -13.93
CA GLU A 56 7.32 10.20 -15.10
C GLU A 56 5.96 9.72 -15.65
N THR A 57 5.15 10.64 -16.17
CA THR A 57 3.81 10.36 -16.73
C THR A 57 3.84 9.25 -17.77
N GLN A 58 4.78 9.31 -18.72
CA GLN A 58 4.91 8.31 -19.78
C GLN A 58 5.19 6.90 -19.24
N PHE A 59 5.96 6.80 -18.15
CA PHE A 59 6.24 5.51 -17.52
C PHE A 59 4.99 4.90 -16.87
N VAL A 60 4.20 5.72 -16.15
CA VAL A 60 2.93 5.28 -15.58
C VAL A 60 1.99 4.79 -16.69
N GLN A 61 1.88 5.56 -17.78
CA GLN A 61 1.03 5.21 -18.92
C GLN A 61 1.45 3.88 -19.55
N THR A 62 2.76 3.66 -19.75
CA THR A 62 3.30 2.39 -20.27
C THR A 62 2.93 1.20 -19.37
N VAL A 63 3.01 1.37 -18.03
CA VAL A 63 2.62 0.32 -17.09
C VAL A 63 1.11 0.06 -17.15
N ILE A 64 0.27 1.11 -17.23
CA ILE A 64 -1.18 0.96 -17.36
C ILE A 64 -1.53 0.15 -18.62
N GLU A 65 -0.95 0.49 -19.76
CA GLU A 65 -1.22 -0.17 -21.05
C GLU A 65 -0.75 -1.64 -21.06
N THR A 66 0.42 -1.91 -20.45
CA THR A 66 1.06 -3.23 -20.50
C THR A 66 0.50 -4.19 -19.45
N MET A 67 0.40 -3.73 -18.18
CA MET A 67 -0.01 -4.56 -17.03
C MET A 67 -1.53 -4.54 -16.82
N ARG A 68 -2.20 -3.44 -17.17
CA ARG A 68 -3.64 -3.19 -16.89
C ARG A 68 -3.96 -3.38 -15.40
N PRO A 69 -3.33 -2.62 -14.50
CA PRO A 69 -3.58 -2.73 -13.06
C PRO A 69 -5.01 -2.33 -12.70
N THR A 70 -5.54 -2.91 -11.63
CA THR A 70 -6.85 -2.50 -11.06
C THR A 70 -6.75 -1.15 -10.39
N LEU A 71 -5.60 -0.86 -9.72
CA LEU A 71 -5.33 0.35 -8.96
C LEU A 71 -3.89 0.80 -9.20
N LEU A 72 -3.68 2.11 -9.18
CA LEU A 72 -2.35 2.71 -9.02
C LEU A 72 -2.10 3.00 -7.54
N GLN A 73 -0.85 3.02 -7.10
CA GLN A 73 -0.46 3.50 -5.79
C GLN A 73 0.70 4.48 -5.94
N PHE A 74 0.47 5.74 -5.55
CA PHE A 74 1.49 6.78 -5.56
C PHE A 74 2.08 6.94 -4.17
N HIS A 75 3.36 6.59 -4.03
CA HIS A 75 4.05 6.46 -2.74
C HIS A 75 5.17 7.51 -2.55
N GLY A 76 5.31 8.42 -3.49
CA GLY A 76 6.25 9.53 -3.46
C GLY A 76 5.58 10.86 -3.10
N GLU A 77 6.12 11.94 -3.66
CA GLU A 77 5.67 13.32 -3.45
C GLU A 77 4.88 13.83 -4.69
N GLU A 78 4.18 12.91 -5.36
CA GLU A 78 3.35 13.24 -6.51
C GLU A 78 2.24 14.21 -6.11
N SER A 79 2.00 15.24 -6.94
CA SER A 79 0.93 16.21 -6.71
C SER A 79 -0.46 15.60 -6.95
N PRO A 80 -1.54 16.17 -6.36
CA PRO A 80 -2.90 15.73 -6.64
C PRO A 80 -3.21 15.72 -8.14
N GLY A 81 -2.93 16.82 -8.85
CA GLY A 81 -3.19 16.90 -10.29
C GLY A 81 -2.41 15.88 -11.13
N PHE A 82 -1.22 15.45 -10.67
CA PHE A 82 -0.53 14.33 -11.31
C PHE A 82 -1.28 13.02 -11.11
N CYS A 83 -1.66 12.72 -9.86
CA CYS A 83 -2.38 11.48 -9.53
C CYS A 83 -3.72 11.39 -10.27
N ASP A 84 -4.46 12.51 -10.34
CA ASP A 84 -5.78 12.61 -10.99
C ASP A 84 -5.72 12.56 -12.52
N SER A 85 -4.53 12.72 -13.12
CA SER A 85 -4.38 12.75 -14.58
C SER A 85 -4.56 11.39 -15.27
N PHE A 86 -4.60 10.31 -14.49
CA PHE A 86 -4.76 8.95 -15.01
C PHE A 86 -6.21 8.47 -14.85
N SER A 87 -6.72 7.73 -15.84
CA SER A 87 -8.08 7.17 -15.82
C SER A 87 -8.23 5.95 -14.89
N THR A 88 -7.14 5.42 -14.37
CA THR A 88 -7.13 4.29 -13.45
C THR A 88 -7.26 4.80 -12.00
N PRO A 89 -8.17 4.26 -11.18
CA PRO A 89 -8.30 4.66 -9.78
C PRO A 89 -6.97 4.48 -9.01
N TYR A 90 -6.75 5.33 -7.99
CA TYR A 90 -5.48 5.29 -7.28
C TYR A 90 -5.61 5.36 -5.75
N ILE A 91 -4.58 4.86 -5.09
CA ILE A 91 -4.30 4.98 -3.67
C ILE A 91 -3.18 6.01 -3.49
N LYS A 92 -3.35 7.00 -2.61
CA LYS A 92 -2.25 7.88 -2.21
C LYS A 92 -1.63 7.39 -0.91
N ALA A 93 -0.32 7.15 -0.92
CA ALA A 93 0.43 6.82 0.28
C ALA A 93 0.99 8.09 0.94
N PHE A 94 0.87 8.16 2.27
CA PHE A 94 1.38 9.22 3.13
C PHE A 94 2.44 8.65 4.07
N ARG A 95 3.60 9.28 4.11
CA ARG A 95 4.74 8.88 4.94
C ARG A 95 4.64 9.58 6.29
N VAL A 96 3.93 8.96 7.23
CA VAL A 96 3.62 9.52 8.55
C VAL A 96 4.89 9.77 9.36
N GLY A 97 5.04 10.99 9.88
CA GLY A 97 6.25 11.46 10.55
C GLY A 97 7.24 12.21 9.64
N ALA A 98 6.95 12.33 8.33
CA ALA A 98 7.71 13.20 7.44
C ALA A 98 7.44 14.70 7.76
N PRO A 99 8.35 15.62 7.36
CA PRO A 99 8.11 17.05 7.51
C PRO A 99 6.74 17.44 6.93
N GLY A 100 5.91 18.14 7.72
CA GLY A 100 4.55 18.50 7.37
C GLY A 100 3.49 17.40 7.59
N MET A 101 3.92 16.17 7.86
CA MET A 101 3.06 15.01 8.22
C MET A 101 3.45 14.41 9.58
N ASP A 102 4.06 15.21 10.42
CA ASP A 102 4.54 14.91 11.78
C ASP A 102 3.58 15.38 12.87
N SER A 103 2.40 15.87 12.48
CA SER A 103 1.29 16.25 13.37
C SER A 103 -0.06 15.78 12.79
N ALA A 104 -1.05 15.54 13.64
CA ALA A 104 -2.39 15.14 13.22
C ALA A 104 -3.06 16.17 12.30
N GLN A 105 -2.82 17.47 12.54
CA GLN A 105 -3.33 18.54 11.69
C GLN A 105 -2.67 18.52 10.31
N GLY A 106 -1.33 18.53 10.24
CA GLY A 106 -0.59 18.54 8.97
C GLY A 106 -0.90 17.32 8.11
N LEU A 107 -1.01 16.13 8.74
CA LEU A 107 -1.41 14.91 8.03
C LEU A 107 -2.83 15.02 7.48
N THR A 108 -3.78 15.54 8.26
CA THR A 108 -5.17 15.73 7.81
C THR A 108 -5.26 16.73 6.65
N GLU A 109 -4.53 17.84 6.72
CA GLU A 109 -4.47 18.84 5.64
C GLU A 109 -3.85 18.26 4.36
N SER A 110 -2.79 17.45 4.49
CA SER A 110 -2.17 16.77 3.36
C SER A 110 -3.12 15.77 2.69
N CYS A 111 -3.83 14.96 3.48
CA CYS A 111 -4.78 13.96 2.96
C CYS A 111 -5.94 14.63 2.19
N ARG A 112 -6.48 15.75 2.68
CA ARG A 112 -7.58 16.47 2.04
C ARG A 112 -7.29 16.96 0.64
N GLN A 113 -6.02 17.14 0.28
CA GLN A 113 -5.62 17.53 -1.08
C GLN A 113 -5.86 16.41 -2.10
N PHE A 114 -5.99 15.16 -1.66
CA PHE A 114 -6.21 13.98 -2.49
C PHE A 114 -7.62 13.42 -2.32
N SER A 115 -8.64 14.27 -2.52
CA SER A 115 -10.06 13.90 -2.39
C SER A 115 -10.50 12.84 -3.41
N GLU A 116 -9.87 12.80 -4.58
CA GLU A 116 -10.19 11.85 -5.65
C GLU A 116 -9.52 10.46 -5.45
N ALA A 117 -8.65 10.32 -4.46
CA ALA A 117 -8.02 9.03 -4.15
C ALA A 117 -9.07 8.00 -3.68
N SER A 118 -9.01 6.80 -4.22
CA SER A 118 -9.87 5.68 -3.79
C SER A 118 -9.61 5.22 -2.35
N ALA A 119 -8.39 5.46 -1.84
CA ALA A 119 -8.01 5.23 -0.46
C ALA A 119 -6.74 6.02 -0.10
N TRP A 120 -6.55 6.25 1.21
CA TRP A 120 -5.35 6.83 1.78
C TRP A 120 -4.57 5.75 2.55
N LEU A 121 -3.32 5.52 2.14
CA LEU A 121 -2.43 4.55 2.77
C LEU A 121 -1.43 5.28 3.69
N PHE A 122 -1.26 4.79 4.91
CA PHE A 122 -0.35 5.36 5.91
C PHE A 122 0.81 4.43 6.14
N ASP A 123 2.01 4.86 5.74
CA ASP A 123 3.28 4.14 5.92
C ASP A 123 4.22 4.94 6.82
N SER A 124 5.15 4.26 7.47
CA SER A 124 6.15 4.89 8.33
C SER A 124 7.15 5.71 7.53
N TYR A 125 7.41 6.94 7.98
CA TYR A 125 8.49 7.73 7.39
C TYR A 125 9.86 7.11 7.66
N THR A 126 10.64 7.01 6.59
CA THR A 126 12.08 6.77 6.66
C THR A 126 12.79 7.65 5.64
N PRO A 127 14.02 8.13 5.92
CA PRO A 127 14.75 9.00 4.98
C PRO A 127 14.92 8.38 3.58
N VAL A 128 14.91 7.05 3.50
CA VAL A 128 15.04 6.31 2.24
C VAL A 128 13.75 5.54 1.98
N TYR A 129 13.27 5.53 0.73
CA TYR A 129 12.10 4.74 0.34
C TYR A 129 12.38 3.22 0.46
N GLY A 130 11.49 2.51 1.15
CA GLY A 130 11.57 1.05 1.33
C GLY A 130 11.16 0.62 2.73
N GLY A 131 10.56 -0.55 2.88
CA GLY A 131 10.05 -1.07 4.14
C GLY A 131 11.14 -1.24 5.19
N SER A 132 11.26 -0.31 6.11
CA SER A 132 12.22 -0.31 7.22
C SER A 132 11.85 -1.24 8.36
N GLY A 133 10.60 -1.70 8.40
CA GLY A 133 10.06 -2.49 9.50
C GLY A 133 9.72 -1.68 10.77
N HIS A 134 9.87 -0.35 10.74
CA HIS A 134 9.46 0.53 11.85
C HIS A 134 7.98 0.89 11.75
N THR A 135 7.31 0.97 12.89
CA THR A 135 5.96 1.52 13.02
C THR A 135 6.02 3.00 13.32
N PHE A 136 4.98 3.75 12.95
CA PHE A 136 4.82 5.16 13.32
C PHE A 136 3.89 5.32 14.53
N ASP A 137 3.85 6.51 15.11
CA ASP A 137 2.88 6.83 16.18
C ASP A 137 1.47 6.98 15.58
N HIS A 138 0.62 5.99 15.83
CA HIS A 138 -0.75 5.95 15.32
C HIS A 138 -1.64 7.10 15.85
N ALA A 139 -1.26 7.77 16.95
CA ALA A 139 -1.95 8.94 17.43
C ALA A 139 -1.97 10.10 16.41
N LEU A 140 -1.03 10.13 15.48
CA LEU A 140 -1.00 11.10 14.37
C LEU A 140 -2.20 10.95 13.42
N LEU A 141 -2.87 9.78 13.40
CA LEU A 141 -4.09 9.58 12.61
C LEU A 141 -5.36 10.09 13.31
N SER A 142 -5.30 10.57 14.56
CA SER A 142 -6.46 10.97 15.36
C SER A 142 -7.33 12.04 14.70
N GLY A 143 -6.72 12.99 13.99
CA GLY A 143 -7.44 14.02 13.24
C GLY A 143 -8.29 13.44 12.09
N LEU A 144 -7.77 12.43 11.39
CA LEU A 144 -8.49 11.73 10.32
C LEU A 144 -9.59 10.83 10.87
N LEU A 145 -9.33 10.14 11.98
CA LEU A 145 -10.32 9.25 12.61
C LEU A 145 -11.50 10.03 13.20
N ALA A 146 -11.30 11.29 13.55
CA ALA A 146 -12.35 12.21 14.04
C ALA A 146 -13.24 12.77 12.91
N LEU A 147 -12.84 12.66 11.64
CA LEU A 147 -13.66 13.08 10.50
C LEU A 147 -14.84 12.12 10.30
N ASP A 148 -15.95 12.66 9.81
CA ASP A 148 -17.04 11.84 9.29
C ASP A 148 -16.51 10.90 8.20
N PRO A 149 -16.80 9.58 8.25
CA PRO A 149 -16.41 8.64 7.21
C PRO A 149 -16.81 9.06 5.79
N ALA A 150 -17.91 9.80 5.63
CA ALA A 150 -18.36 10.35 4.36
C ALA A 150 -17.47 11.51 3.83
N GLN A 151 -16.60 12.07 4.67
CA GLN A 151 -15.71 13.20 4.34
C GLN A 151 -14.24 12.78 4.15
N ARG A 152 -13.95 11.49 4.16
CA ARG A 152 -12.60 10.95 4.00
C ARG A 152 -12.57 9.70 3.13
N ALA A 153 -11.46 9.50 2.45
CA ALA A 153 -11.21 8.24 1.75
C ALA A 153 -11.05 7.08 2.76
N PRO A 154 -11.31 5.83 2.37
CA PRO A 154 -10.98 4.64 3.17
C PRO A 154 -9.52 4.64 3.60
N LEU A 155 -9.23 4.28 4.87
CA LEU A 155 -7.89 4.28 5.43
C LEU A 155 -7.24 2.90 5.29
N ILE A 156 -6.04 2.85 4.74
CA ILE A 156 -5.21 1.63 4.65
C ILE A 156 -4.03 1.81 5.61
N LEU A 157 -3.90 0.89 6.57
CA LEU A 157 -2.77 0.90 7.50
C LEU A 157 -1.62 0.08 6.95
N SER A 158 -0.44 0.67 6.89
CA SER A 158 0.83 0.05 6.52
C SER A 158 1.94 0.44 7.51
N GLY A 159 3.20 0.22 7.16
CA GLY A 159 4.35 0.62 7.98
C GLY A 159 4.69 -0.34 9.11
N GLY A 160 5.70 -1.18 8.90
CA GLY A 160 6.25 -2.07 9.91
C GLY A 160 5.31 -3.17 10.41
N LEU A 161 4.17 -3.38 9.78
CA LEU A 161 3.21 -4.40 10.20
C LEU A 161 3.77 -5.81 9.99
N ASN A 162 3.43 -6.69 10.94
CA ASN A 162 3.63 -8.13 10.87
C ASN A 162 2.57 -8.82 11.75
N ALA A 163 2.52 -10.15 11.76
CA ALA A 163 1.51 -10.91 12.49
C ALA A 163 1.48 -10.61 14.01
N GLN A 164 2.60 -10.19 14.59
CA GLN A 164 2.73 -9.88 16.02
C GLN A 164 2.30 -8.45 16.37
N THR A 165 2.49 -7.50 15.44
CA THR A 165 2.30 -6.06 15.71
C THR A 165 0.98 -5.50 15.20
N LEU A 166 0.27 -6.18 14.29
CA LEU A 166 -0.91 -5.61 13.62
C LEU A 166 -2.19 -5.61 14.47
N VAL A 167 -2.33 -6.54 15.43
CA VAL A 167 -3.64 -6.79 16.10
C VAL A 167 -4.15 -5.58 16.86
N GLU A 168 -3.29 -4.95 17.64
CA GLU A 168 -3.66 -3.77 18.44
C GLU A 168 -4.01 -2.56 17.56
N PRO A 169 -3.17 -2.14 16.58
CA PRO A 169 -3.52 -1.05 15.67
C PRO A 169 -4.82 -1.28 14.89
N VAL A 170 -5.06 -2.50 14.40
CA VAL A 170 -6.29 -2.82 13.67
C VAL A 170 -7.52 -2.65 14.56
N ARG A 171 -7.48 -3.16 15.78
CA ARG A 171 -8.60 -3.02 16.74
C ARG A 171 -8.85 -1.57 17.13
N LEU A 172 -7.78 -0.79 17.33
CA LEU A 172 -7.88 0.60 17.75
C LEU A 172 -8.42 1.50 16.63
N MET A 173 -7.89 1.35 15.41
CA MET A 173 -8.15 2.27 14.32
C MET A 173 -9.26 1.81 13.37
N ARG A 174 -9.62 0.52 13.38
CA ARG A 174 -10.60 -0.06 12.45
C ARG A 174 -10.36 0.41 11.00
N PRO A 175 -9.15 0.23 10.45
CA PRO A 175 -8.87 0.64 9.08
C PRO A 175 -9.71 -0.17 8.09
N TRP A 176 -9.95 0.39 6.91
CA TRP A 176 -10.63 -0.32 5.82
C TRP A 176 -9.84 -1.53 5.34
N ALA A 177 -8.51 -1.39 5.29
CA ALA A 177 -7.60 -2.46 4.90
C ALA A 177 -6.24 -2.32 5.61
N VAL A 178 -5.44 -3.37 5.53
CA VAL A 178 -4.04 -3.36 5.95
C VAL A 178 -3.14 -3.76 4.79
N ASP A 179 -1.97 -3.13 4.69
CA ASP A 179 -0.95 -3.45 3.71
C ASP A 179 0.34 -3.92 4.39
N VAL A 180 0.99 -4.92 3.83
CA VAL A 180 2.24 -5.45 4.35
C VAL A 180 3.22 -5.78 3.23
N SER A 181 4.46 -5.39 3.42
CA SER A 181 5.54 -5.74 2.50
C SER A 181 6.63 -6.56 3.18
N SER A 182 7.53 -5.92 3.92
CA SER A 182 8.68 -6.58 4.56
C SER A 182 8.30 -7.54 5.69
N GLY A 183 7.20 -7.29 6.40
CA GLY A 183 6.76 -8.12 7.53
C GLY A 183 6.42 -9.57 7.19
N VAL A 184 6.19 -9.85 5.90
CA VAL A 184 5.92 -11.21 5.39
C VAL A 184 7.02 -11.74 4.46
N GLU A 185 8.19 -11.09 4.42
CA GLU A 185 9.34 -11.51 3.61
C GLU A 185 10.32 -12.37 4.42
N SER A 186 10.88 -13.40 3.78
CA SER A 186 12.04 -14.14 4.29
C SER A 186 13.33 -13.37 4.00
N GLU A 187 13.42 -12.77 2.82
CA GLU A 187 14.48 -11.90 2.34
C GLU A 187 13.88 -10.75 1.52
N PRO A 188 14.56 -9.60 1.37
CA PRO A 188 14.03 -8.48 0.61
C PRO A 188 13.60 -8.87 -0.82
N GLY A 189 12.29 -8.75 -1.10
CA GLY A 189 11.69 -9.13 -2.38
C GLY A 189 11.22 -10.59 -2.47
N ILE A 190 11.47 -11.41 -1.45
CA ILE A 190 11.07 -12.83 -1.39
C ILE A 190 10.08 -13.03 -0.25
N LYS A 191 8.86 -13.42 -0.56
CA LYS A 191 7.82 -13.65 0.45
C LYS A 191 7.97 -15.01 1.12
N SER A 192 7.50 -15.11 2.37
CA SER A 192 7.39 -16.36 3.12
C SER A 192 5.92 -16.76 3.20
N SER A 193 5.54 -17.89 2.61
CA SER A 193 4.18 -18.42 2.65
C SER A 193 3.67 -18.57 4.09
N LYS A 194 4.54 -19.02 5.01
CA LYS A 194 4.22 -19.12 6.43
C LYS A 194 3.88 -17.75 7.03
N ARG A 195 4.72 -16.72 6.81
CA ARG A 195 4.48 -15.37 7.36
C ARG A 195 3.25 -14.72 6.74
N ILE A 196 2.96 -14.96 5.45
CA ILE A 196 1.74 -14.50 4.80
C ILE A 196 0.52 -15.11 5.50
N ALA A 197 0.48 -16.44 5.70
CA ALA A 197 -0.62 -17.12 6.35
C ALA A 197 -0.81 -16.65 7.81
N GLU A 198 0.28 -16.48 8.56
CA GLU A 198 0.25 -15.93 9.92
C GLU A 198 -0.30 -14.50 9.96
N PHE A 199 0.10 -13.65 9.00
CA PHE A 199 -0.38 -12.28 8.91
C PHE A 199 -1.89 -12.23 8.62
N VAL A 200 -2.36 -12.95 7.61
CA VAL A 200 -3.79 -12.99 7.26
C VAL A 200 -4.63 -13.56 8.40
N ALA A 201 -4.15 -14.60 9.09
CA ALA A 201 -4.83 -15.14 10.27
C ALA A 201 -4.91 -14.11 11.41
N ALA A 202 -3.85 -13.32 11.62
CA ALA A 202 -3.83 -12.26 12.62
C ALA A 202 -4.79 -11.11 12.27
N VAL A 203 -4.93 -10.74 10.98
CA VAL A 203 -5.93 -9.77 10.50
C VAL A 203 -7.33 -10.25 10.82
N LYS A 204 -7.70 -11.48 10.43
CA LYS A 204 -9.01 -12.07 10.71
C LYS A 204 -9.34 -12.09 12.20
N LYS A 205 -8.35 -12.38 13.05
CA LYS A 205 -8.50 -12.35 14.51
C LYS A 205 -8.68 -10.94 15.07
N ALA A 206 -8.07 -9.95 14.44
CA ALA A 206 -8.18 -8.54 14.89
C ALA A 206 -9.52 -7.92 14.51
N ASP A 207 -10.12 -8.36 13.39
CA ASP A 207 -11.38 -7.86 12.83
C ASP A 207 -12.63 -8.54 13.47
N ALA A 208 -12.45 -9.67 14.13
CA ALA A 208 -13.48 -10.37 14.86
C ALA A 208 -13.77 -9.72 16.24
#